data_8924838a51ef6b408527842117c2cb28
#
_entry.id   8924838a51ef6b408527842117c2cb28
#
_cell.length_a   1.000
_cell.length_b   1.000
_cell.length_c   1.000
_cell.angle_alpha   90.00
_cell.angle_beta   90.00
_cell.angle_gamma   90.00
#
_symmetry.space_group_name_H-M   'P 1'
#
loop_
_entity.id
_entity.type
_entity.pdbx_description
1 polymer ?
#
loop_
_entity_poly.entity_id
_entity_poly.type
_entity_poly.pdbx_seq_one_letter_code
_entity_poly.pdbx_strand_id
1 'polypeptide(L)'
;MTYDVDGLRMRMPALKEGAAHFDGPGGTQIPDDVADAIDATLRSAVSNRGRGTAAEWRADDIVTGARQAMADLLGADPRGIVFGRSMTQITMDIARTLAQDWGPGDEIVVSRLDHDADVRPWVIHAERAGATVRWAEFDPATGEMTAHDVLRHVGPKTRLVALTGASNLIGTRPDLAAVAAGVHAHDALFYVDGVHLTAHAPVDVAAIGCDFYACSPYKFLGPHLGVLAASPDLLETLHPDKLLPATNVVPERFELGTLPYELLAGVTAAVDVLADLVPGDGDRRQRIVRSMAALEEYEDGLHTRMREGLESIPGITLYSNAKHRTPTETFTIDGYDSQAISEFLAERGVNAPASNFYALEVSRWLGLGDAGGVRVGLAPYSNADDVERLIAALRELTA
;
A
#
# COMPACT_ATOMS: atom_id res chain seq x y z
N MET A 1 5.10 -20.24 -15.37
CA MET A 1 5.60 -20.97 -14.17
C MET A 1 4.54 -20.80 -13.10
N THR A 2 4.24 -21.83 -12.33
CA THR A 2 3.13 -21.80 -11.36
C THR A 2 3.62 -21.20 -10.05
N TYR A 3 2.84 -20.29 -9.49
CA TYR A 3 3.05 -19.76 -8.15
C TYR A 3 2.88 -20.88 -7.09
N ASP A 4 3.86 -21.03 -6.19
CA ASP A 4 3.87 -22.06 -5.13
C ASP A 4 3.41 -21.46 -3.79
N VAL A 5 2.10 -21.38 -3.60
CA VAL A 5 1.52 -20.88 -2.35
C VAL A 5 1.87 -21.75 -1.15
N ASP A 6 1.93 -23.07 -1.33
CA ASP A 6 2.22 -23.99 -0.23
C ASP A 6 3.67 -23.86 0.24
N GLY A 7 4.60 -23.66 -0.72
CA GLY A 7 6.00 -23.37 -0.39
C GLY A 7 6.16 -22.08 0.41
N LEU A 8 5.42 -21.01 0.08
CA LEU A 8 5.42 -19.79 0.89
C LEU A 8 4.81 -20.03 2.27
N ARG A 9 3.64 -20.70 2.36
CA ARG A 9 2.95 -20.99 3.63
C ARG A 9 3.82 -21.76 4.63
N MET A 10 4.66 -22.68 4.16
CA MET A 10 5.58 -23.43 5.02
C MET A 10 6.62 -22.52 5.72
N ARG A 11 6.95 -21.38 5.14
CA ARG A 11 7.88 -20.37 5.67
C ARG A 11 7.21 -19.37 6.61
N MET A 12 5.89 -19.47 6.86
CA MET A 12 5.10 -18.50 7.62
C MET A 12 4.62 -19.09 8.94
N PRO A 13 5.35 -18.87 10.05
CA PRO A 13 5.05 -19.50 11.33
C PRO A 13 3.67 -19.13 11.89
N ALA A 14 3.20 -17.89 11.65
CA ALA A 14 1.89 -17.45 12.14
C ALA A 14 0.72 -18.27 11.55
N LEU A 15 0.85 -18.83 10.35
CA LEU A 15 -0.21 -19.64 9.74
C LEU A 15 -0.39 -21.00 10.43
N LYS A 16 0.57 -21.42 11.28
CA LYS A 16 0.46 -22.65 12.10
C LYS A 16 -0.60 -22.51 13.20
N GLU A 17 -1.03 -21.29 13.52
CA GLU A 17 -2.15 -21.05 14.44
C GLU A 17 -3.49 -21.51 13.84
N GLY A 18 -3.56 -21.70 12.52
CA GLY A 18 -4.66 -22.34 11.83
C GLY A 18 -5.84 -21.43 11.47
N ALA A 19 -5.73 -20.11 11.65
CA ALA A 19 -6.72 -19.16 11.14
C ALA A 19 -6.61 -18.96 9.62
N ALA A 20 -7.75 -18.74 8.96
CA ALA A 20 -7.81 -18.21 7.61
C ALA A 20 -7.77 -16.67 7.66
N HIS A 21 -6.76 -16.06 7.04
CA HIS A 21 -6.50 -14.63 7.13
C HIS A 21 -7.02 -13.89 5.88
N PHE A 22 -8.09 -13.10 6.07
CA PHE A 22 -8.65 -12.19 5.07
C PHE A 22 -8.40 -10.71 5.42
N ASP A 23 -7.54 -10.46 6.38
CA ASP A 23 -7.12 -9.14 6.85
C ASP A 23 -5.85 -8.62 6.14
N GLY A 24 -5.40 -9.29 5.07
CA GLY A 24 -4.24 -8.90 4.25
C GLY A 24 -4.20 -7.41 3.87
N PRO A 25 -5.29 -6.76 3.45
CA PRO A 25 -5.31 -5.32 3.22
C PRO A 25 -5.01 -4.48 4.47
N GLY A 26 -5.14 -5.05 5.67
CA GLY A 26 -4.74 -4.46 6.96
C GLY A 26 -3.27 -4.65 7.28
N GLY A 27 -2.66 -5.74 6.82
CA GLY A 27 -1.27 -6.12 7.02
C GLY A 27 -1.07 -7.62 6.84
N THR A 28 0.09 -8.03 6.35
CA THR A 28 0.40 -9.45 6.10
C THR A 28 1.14 -10.07 7.28
N GLN A 29 1.10 -11.39 7.36
CA GLN A 29 1.99 -12.17 8.21
C GLN A 29 3.42 -12.11 7.65
N ILE A 30 4.43 -12.36 8.49
CA ILE A 30 5.86 -12.26 8.15
C ILE A 30 6.44 -13.67 7.96
N PRO A 31 7.18 -13.96 6.87
CA PRO A 31 7.93 -15.19 6.73
C PRO A 31 9.16 -15.24 7.66
N ASP A 32 9.63 -16.45 7.97
CA ASP A 32 10.82 -16.70 8.81
C ASP A 32 12.03 -15.91 8.32
N ASP A 33 12.24 -15.82 7.01
CA ASP A 33 13.36 -15.08 6.40
C ASP A 33 13.43 -13.62 6.85
N VAL A 34 12.27 -12.96 6.97
CA VAL A 34 12.18 -11.56 7.41
C VAL A 34 12.44 -11.46 8.91
N ALA A 35 11.85 -12.35 9.70
CA ALA A 35 12.06 -12.40 11.15
C ALA A 35 13.52 -12.68 11.49
N ASP A 36 14.16 -13.63 10.80
CA ASP A 36 15.57 -13.99 10.98
C ASP A 36 16.50 -12.83 10.60
N ALA A 37 16.23 -12.09 9.53
CA ALA A 37 17.02 -10.92 9.14
C ALA A 37 16.97 -9.81 10.20
N ILE A 38 15.81 -9.58 10.79
CA ILE A 38 15.61 -8.63 11.89
C ILE A 38 16.39 -9.09 13.13
N ASP A 39 16.20 -10.34 13.56
CA ASP A 39 16.86 -10.90 14.73
C ASP A 39 18.38 -10.90 14.58
N ALA A 40 18.90 -11.33 13.42
CA ALA A 40 20.33 -11.33 13.13
C ALA A 40 20.93 -9.90 13.20
N THR A 41 20.21 -8.90 12.72
CA THR A 41 20.65 -7.51 12.79
C THR A 41 20.69 -7.01 14.23
N LEU A 42 19.64 -7.27 15.03
CA LEU A 42 19.58 -6.90 16.45
C LEU A 42 20.69 -7.53 17.28
N ARG A 43 21.13 -8.74 16.94
CA ARG A 43 22.23 -9.46 17.60
C ARG A 43 23.61 -9.06 17.09
N SER A 44 23.68 -8.32 15.98
CA SER A 44 24.95 -7.90 15.39
C SER A 44 25.47 -6.59 16.02
N ALA A 45 26.78 -6.33 15.89
CA ALA A 45 27.36 -5.06 16.27
C ALA A 45 27.04 -4.01 15.19
N VAL A 46 26.05 -3.15 15.42
CA VAL A 46 25.69 -1.98 14.59
C VAL A 46 25.89 -0.69 15.38
N SER A 47 26.25 0.39 14.68
CA SER A 47 26.29 1.75 15.20
C SER A 47 25.59 2.70 14.23
N ASN A 48 25.69 4.01 14.40
CA ASN A 48 25.24 4.95 13.40
C ASN A 48 26.03 4.76 12.08
N ARG A 49 25.41 5.12 10.95
CA ARG A 49 26.06 5.07 9.63
C ARG A 49 27.36 5.86 9.61
N GLY A 50 28.34 5.32 8.92
CA GLY A 50 29.66 5.91 8.73
C GLY A 50 30.60 4.92 8.06
N ARG A 51 31.87 5.30 7.95
CA ARG A 51 32.89 4.50 7.27
C ARG A 51 34.19 4.38 8.06
N GLY A 52 34.14 4.65 9.38
CA GLY A 52 35.31 4.58 10.24
C GLY A 52 35.50 3.23 10.94
N THR A 53 34.41 2.53 11.25
CA THR A 53 34.41 1.26 11.99
C THR A 53 33.60 0.19 11.27
N ALA A 54 33.85 -1.09 11.59
CA ALA A 54 33.06 -2.19 11.03
C ALA A 54 31.56 -2.11 11.38
N ALA A 55 31.21 -1.56 12.54
CA ALA A 55 29.83 -1.36 12.95
C ALA A 55 29.13 -0.26 12.13
N GLU A 56 29.85 0.82 11.80
CA GLU A 56 29.36 1.88 10.92
C GLU A 56 29.15 1.38 9.48
N TRP A 57 30.11 0.63 8.94
CA TRP A 57 29.99 0.02 7.62
C TRP A 57 28.78 -0.89 7.53
N ARG A 58 28.56 -1.73 8.55
CA ARG A 58 27.39 -2.62 8.58
C ARG A 58 26.08 -1.84 8.54
N ALA A 59 25.96 -0.76 9.28
CA ALA A 59 24.78 0.11 9.25
C ALA A 59 24.59 0.75 7.86
N ASP A 60 25.67 1.21 7.22
CA ASP A 60 25.63 1.80 5.89
C ASP A 60 25.24 0.78 4.81
N ASP A 61 25.78 -0.44 4.87
CA ASP A 61 25.43 -1.53 3.97
C ASP A 61 23.96 -1.93 4.08
N ILE A 62 23.40 -2.00 5.31
CA ILE A 62 21.99 -2.31 5.54
C ILE A 62 21.09 -1.23 4.88
N VAL A 63 21.37 0.05 5.11
CA VAL A 63 20.56 1.13 4.55
C VAL A 63 20.67 1.15 3.02
N THR A 64 21.86 1.02 2.48
CA THR A 64 22.10 1.01 1.02
C THR A 64 21.43 -0.21 0.37
N GLY A 65 21.53 -1.38 1.00
CA GLY A 65 20.87 -2.60 0.55
C GLY A 65 19.34 -2.48 0.53
N ALA A 66 18.76 -1.87 1.57
CA ALA A 66 17.32 -1.65 1.64
C ALA A 66 16.83 -0.64 0.59
N ARG A 67 17.59 0.44 0.33
CA ARG A 67 17.26 1.38 -0.78
C ARG A 67 17.28 0.68 -2.12
N GLN A 68 18.31 -0.14 -2.38
CA GLN A 68 18.39 -0.90 -3.63
C GLN A 68 17.24 -1.92 -3.74
N ALA A 69 16.91 -2.62 -2.66
CA ALA A 69 15.80 -3.57 -2.64
C ALA A 69 14.46 -2.90 -2.98
N MET A 70 14.15 -1.76 -2.35
CA MET A 70 12.93 -1.01 -2.64
C MET A 70 12.94 -0.39 -4.05
N ALA A 71 14.08 0.08 -4.53
CA ALA A 71 14.21 0.56 -5.90
C ALA A 71 13.96 -0.57 -6.91
N ASP A 72 14.48 -1.77 -6.66
CA ASP A 72 14.23 -2.94 -7.49
C ASP A 72 12.73 -3.34 -7.45
N LEU A 73 12.07 -3.26 -6.29
CA LEU A 73 10.63 -3.56 -6.16
C LEU A 73 9.77 -2.58 -6.96
N LEU A 74 10.09 -1.29 -6.89
CA LEU A 74 9.24 -0.22 -7.42
C LEU A 74 9.64 0.23 -8.84
N GLY A 75 10.76 -0.23 -9.39
CA GLY A 75 11.32 0.29 -10.65
C GLY A 75 11.78 1.74 -10.51
N ALA A 76 12.45 2.07 -9.39
CA ALA A 76 12.85 3.43 -9.01
C ALA A 76 14.38 3.59 -8.96
N ASP A 77 14.84 4.84 -8.78
CA ASP A 77 16.25 5.14 -8.46
C ASP A 77 16.46 4.95 -6.94
N PRO A 78 17.45 4.15 -6.48
CA PRO A 78 17.72 3.96 -5.07
C PRO A 78 18.09 5.26 -4.33
N ARG A 79 18.60 6.27 -5.02
CA ARG A 79 18.86 7.61 -4.47
C ARG A 79 17.60 8.42 -4.18
N GLY A 80 16.46 7.98 -4.71
CA GLY A 80 15.14 8.58 -4.49
C GLY A 80 14.28 7.82 -3.47
N ILE A 81 14.81 6.77 -2.82
CA ILE A 81 14.09 6.00 -1.81
C ILE A 81 14.28 6.65 -0.43
N VAL A 82 13.19 7.12 0.16
CA VAL A 82 13.12 7.71 1.51
C VAL A 82 12.44 6.73 2.45
N PHE A 83 13.02 6.51 3.63
CA PHE A 83 12.41 5.71 4.69
C PHE A 83 11.84 6.60 5.81
N GLY A 84 10.72 6.16 6.37
CA GLY A 84 10.11 6.80 7.52
C GLY A 84 9.40 5.79 8.43
N ARG A 85 8.90 6.26 9.54
CA ARG A 85 8.21 5.43 10.51
C ARG A 85 6.97 4.73 9.94
N SER A 86 6.26 5.41 9.04
CA SER A 86 5.08 4.90 8.34
C SER A 86 4.84 5.73 7.08
N MET A 87 4.11 5.17 6.10
CA MET A 87 3.64 5.93 4.95
C MET A 87 2.85 7.17 5.38
N THR A 88 1.96 7.05 6.34
CA THR A 88 1.15 8.17 6.88
C THR A 88 2.02 9.32 7.38
N GLN A 89 3.11 9.03 8.12
CA GLN A 89 4.03 10.06 8.57
C GLN A 89 4.75 10.72 7.39
N ILE A 90 5.24 9.93 6.43
CA ILE A 90 5.92 10.44 5.22
C ILE A 90 4.98 11.36 4.46
N THR A 91 3.72 10.97 4.24
CA THR A 91 2.73 11.81 3.54
C THR A 91 2.49 13.13 4.27
N MET A 92 2.39 13.09 5.61
CA MET A 92 2.29 14.32 6.43
C MET A 92 3.51 15.23 6.26
N ASP A 93 4.71 14.68 6.25
CA ASP A 93 5.95 15.45 6.10
C ASP A 93 6.11 16.02 4.68
N ILE A 94 5.76 15.28 3.65
CA ILE A 94 5.76 15.74 2.25
C ILE A 94 4.67 16.81 2.05
N ALA A 95 3.47 16.62 2.58
CA ALA A 95 2.39 17.61 2.51
C ALA A 95 2.80 18.93 3.17
N ARG A 96 3.43 18.87 4.35
CA ARG A 96 3.97 20.06 5.01
C ARG A 96 5.06 20.74 4.18
N THR A 97 5.91 19.95 3.53
CA THR A 97 7.01 20.46 2.70
C THR A 97 6.48 21.17 1.46
N LEU A 98 5.58 20.53 0.71
CA LEU A 98 5.01 21.10 -0.52
C LEU A 98 4.11 22.31 -0.24
N ALA A 99 3.40 22.30 0.86
CA ALA A 99 2.48 23.39 1.23
C ALA A 99 3.19 24.71 1.62
N GLN A 100 4.51 24.72 1.78
CA GLN A 100 5.27 25.96 2.00
C GLN A 100 5.11 26.94 0.83
N ASP A 101 4.88 26.43 -0.37
CA ASP A 101 4.71 27.20 -1.60
C ASP A 101 3.25 27.37 -2.02
N TRP A 102 2.28 26.89 -1.21
CA TRP A 102 0.85 27.02 -1.53
C TRP A 102 0.24 28.30 -0.95
N GLY A 103 -0.80 28.79 -1.64
CA GLY A 103 -1.52 29.97 -1.17
C GLY A 103 -2.94 30.09 -1.75
N PRO A 104 -3.62 31.23 -1.44
CA PRO A 104 -4.94 31.49 -1.99
C PRO A 104 -4.94 31.49 -3.53
N GLY A 105 -5.82 30.68 -4.10
CA GLY A 105 -5.92 30.49 -5.55
C GLY A 105 -5.32 29.19 -6.07
N ASP A 106 -4.47 28.52 -5.29
CA ASP A 106 -3.99 27.17 -5.59
C ASP A 106 -5.09 26.12 -5.31
N GLU A 107 -5.02 24.99 -6.03
CA GLU A 107 -5.96 23.89 -5.90
C GLU A 107 -5.23 22.58 -5.68
N ILE A 108 -5.75 21.77 -4.75
CA ILE A 108 -5.25 20.43 -4.43
C ILE A 108 -6.37 19.45 -4.72
N VAL A 109 -6.10 18.42 -5.50
CA VAL A 109 -7.08 17.38 -5.82
C VAL A 109 -6.81 16.15 -4.96
N VAL A 110 -7.82 15.70 -4.23
CA VAL A 110 -7.84 14.44 -3.47
C VAL A 110 -9.02 13.60 -3.94
N SER A 111 -9.03 12.30 -3.63
CA SER A 111 -10.14 11.46 -4.06
C SER A 111 -10.96 10.89 -2.89
N ARG A 112 -12.23 10.55 -3.20
CA ARG A 112 -13.07 9.76 -2.29
C ARG A 112 -12.77 8.26 -2.34
N LEU A 113 -11.82 7.83 -3.16
CA LEU A 113 -11.40 6.43 -3.27
C LEU A 113 -10.27 6.07 -2.30
N ASP A 114 -9.66 7.07 -1.67
CA ASP A 114 -8.43 6.95 -0.93
C ASP A 114 -8.59 6.56 0.55
N HIS A 115 -7.53 5.98 1.09
CA HIS A 115 -7.29 5.88 2.52
C HIS A 115 -7.02 7.29 3.09
N ASP A 116 -7.48 7.59 4.32
CA ASP A 116 -7.38 8.92 4.92
C ASP A 116 -5.92 9.41 5.11
N ALA A 117 -4.95 8.51 5.11
CA ALA A 117 -3.52 8.85 5.10
C ALA A 117 -3.06 9.55 3.80
N ASP A 118 -3.81 9.36 2.70
CA ASP A 118 -3.58 10.07 1.43
C ASP A 118 -4.65 11.15 1.15
N VAL A 119 -5.47 11.48 2.11
CA VAL A 119 -6.47 12.57 2.03
C VAL A 119 -6.14 13.66 3.04
N ARG A 120 -6.12 13.28 4.30
CA ARG A 120 -6.11 14.25 5.41
C ARG A 120 -4.85 15.11 5.48
N PRO A 121 -3.64 14.61 5.19
CA PRO A 121 -2.45 15.46 5.13
C PRO A 121 -2.59 16.62 4.13
N TRP A 122 -3.11 16.33 2.95
CA TRP A 122 -3.30 17.32 1.88
C TRP A 122 -4.38 18.34 2.24
N VAL A 123 -5.52 17.89 2.75
CA VAL A 123 -6.63 18.76 3.20
C VAL A 123 -6.17 19.72 4.30
N ILE A 124 -5.51 19.21 5.35
CA ILE A 124 -5.02 20.02 6.48
C ILE A 124 -4.06 21.11 6.00
N HIS A 125 -3.12 20.78 5.14
CA HIS A 125 -2.11 21.72 4.68
C HIS A 125 -2.66 22.69 3.63
N ALA A 126 -3.56 22.26 2.75
CA ALA A 126 -4.27 23.14 1.82
C ALA A 126 -5.11 24.20 2.57
N GLU A 127 -5.88 23.77 3.57
CA GLU A 127 -6.68 24.69 4.40
C GLU A 127 -5.81 25.72 5.13
N ARG A 128 -4.68 25.29 5.70
CA ARG A 128 -3.71 26.18 6.38
C ARG A 128 -3.09 27.20 5.43
N ALA A 129 -2.84 26.80 4.19
CA ALA A 129 -2.28 27.67 3.14
C ALA A 129 -3.36 28.57 2.49
N GLY A 130 -4.64 28.32 2.73
CA GLY A 130 -5.76 29.01 2.05
C GLY A 130 -6.00 28.52 0.63
N ALA A 131 -5.44 27.37 0.26
CA ALA A 131 -5.69 26.69 -1.02
C ALA A 131 -7.03 25.97 -1.02
N THR A 132 -7.57 25.71 -2.20
CA THR A 132 -8.86 25.02 -2.37
C THR A 132 -8.67 23.53 -2.55
N VAL A 133 -9.41 22.70 -1.80
CA VAL A 133 -9.44 21.26 -2.00
C VAL A 133 -10.54 20.90 -3.00
N ARG A 134 -10.19 20.14 -4.04
CA ARG A 134 -11.10 19.54 -5.02
C ARG A 134 -11.19 18.04 -4.75
N TRP A 135 -12.40 17.50 -4.83
CA TRP A 135 -12.69 16.10 -4.55
C TRP A 135 -13.03 15.36 -5.83
N ALA A 136 -12.21 14.40 -6.21
CA ALA A 136 -12.52 13.44 -7.27
C ALA A 136 -13.39 12.32 -6.70
N GLU A 137 -14.45 11.96 -7.40
CA GLU A 137 -15.47 11.01 -6.96
C GLU A 137 -15.50 9.82 -7.92
N PHE A 138 -15.59 8.61 -7.37
CA PHE A 138 -15.84 7.40 -8.14
C PHE A 138 -17.36 7.15 -8.27
N ASP A 139 -17.77 6.32 -9.23
CA ASP A 139 -19.15 5.88 -9.37
C ASP A 139 -19.53 4.91 -8.23
N PRO A 140 -20.40 5.27 -7.28
CA PRO A 140 -20.72 4.40 -6.16
C PRO A 140 -21.52 3.15 -6.55
N ALA A 141 -22.12 3.12 -7.76
CA ALA A 141 -22.87 1.96 -8.24
C ALA A 141 -21.94 0.85 -8.76
N THR A 142 -20.80 1.23 -9.31
CA THR A 142 -19.83 0.28 -9.90
C THR A 142 -18.54 0.18 -9.12
N GLY A 143 -18.21 1.19 -8.30
CA GLY A 143 -16.90 1.33 -7.66
C GLY A 143 -15.79 1.80 -8.61
N GLU A 144 -16.09 2.08 -9.89
CA GLU A 144 -15.12 2.51 -10.89
C GLU A 144 -14.70 3.98 -10.67
N MET A 145 -13.41 4.26 -10.86
CA MET A 145 -12.86 5.60 -10.98
C MET A 145 -12.02 5.67 -12.25
N THR A 146 -12.52 6.44 -13.21
CA THR A 146 -11.81 6.67 -14.47
C THR A 146 -10.84 7.82 -14.37
N ALA A 147 -9.85 7.90 -15.30
CA ALA A 147 -8.97 9.06 -15.36
C ALA A 147 -9.75 10.37 -15.56
N HIS A 148 -10.90 10.35 -16.27
CA HIS A 148 -11.75 11.52 -16.45
C HIS A 148 -12.33 12.03 -15.12
N ASP A 149 -12.71 11.13 -14.20
CA ASP A 149 -13.29 11.52 -12.91
C ASP A 149 -12.29 12.31 -12.04
N VAL A 150 -10.99 12.05 -12.21
CA VAL A 150 -9.92 12.81 -11.58
C VAL A 150 -9.62 14.08 -12.37
N LEU A 151 -9.35 13.95 -13.67
CA LEU A 151 -8.84 15.03 -14.51
C LEU A 151 -9.81 16.17 -14.75
N ARG A 152 -11.12 15.96 -14.61
CA ARG A 152 -12.12 17.05 -14.64
C ARG A 152 -11.93 18.09 -13.52
N HIS A 153 -11.15 17.78 -12.49
CA HIS A 153 -10.80 18.66 -11.38
C HIS A 153 -9.41 19.30 -11.52
N VAL A 154 -8.65 18.91 -12.55
CA VAL A 154 -7.27 19.38 -12.78
C VAL A 154 -7.28 20.55 -13.75
N GLY A 155 -6.52 21.59 -13.45
CA GLY A 155 -6.41 22.79 -14.26
C GLY A 155 -5.17 23.62 -13.93
N PRO A 156 -5.05 24.84 -14.51
CA PRO A 156 -3.85 25.68 -14.36
C PRO A 156 -3.53 26.13 -12.92
N LYS A 157 -4.45 25.92 -11.99
CA LYS A 157 -4.29 26.25 -10.56
C LYS A 157 -3.94 25.04 -9.71
N THR A 158 -4.01 23.85 -10.28
CA THR A 158 -3.70 22.60 -9.59
C THR A 158 -2.21 22.51 -9.28
N ARG A 159 -1.88 22.27 -8.01
CA ARG A 159 -0.50 22.12 -7.53
C ARG A 159 -0.15 20.64 -7.31
N LEU A 160 -1.13 19.87 -6.89
CA LEU A 160 -0.99 18.46 -6.58
C LEU A 160 -2.28 17.71 -6.83
N VAL A 161 -2.16 16.49 -7.32
CA VAL A 161 -3.18 15.44 -7.30
C VAL A 161 -2.68 14.32 -6.42
N ALA A 162 -3.47 13.87 -5.45
CA ALA A 162 -3.20 12.69 -4.64
C ALA A 162 -4.25 11.62 -4.94
N LEU A 163 -3.80 10.38 -5.22
CA LEU A 163 -4.67 9.29 -5.62
C LEU A 163 -4.11 7.94 -5.22
N THR A 164 -4.97 7.07 -4.69
CA THR A 164 -4.59 5.68 -4.41
C THR A 164 -4.29 4.89 -5.68
N GLY A 165 -3.26 4.03 -5.63
CA GLY A 165 -3.00 3.05 -6.69
C GLY A 165 -4.00 1.89 -6.69
N ALA A 166 -4.57 1.58 -5.51
CA ALA A 166 -5.68 0.64 -5.34
C ALA A 166 -6.39 0.92 -4.02
N SER A 167 -7.72 0.97 -4.05
CA SER A 167 -8.51 1.17 -2.84
C SER A 167 -8.35 0.03 -1.86
N ASN A 168 -7.93 0.34 -0.64
CA ASN A 168 -7.79 -0.64 0.43
C ASN A 168 -9.14 -1.16 0.95
N LEU A 169 -10.27 -0.54 0.58
CA LEU A 169 -11.62 -0.97 0.98
C LEU A 169 -12.32 -1.79 -0.10
N ILE A 170 -12.31 -1.33 -1.34
CA ILE A 170 -13.08 -1.94 -2.44
C ILE A 170 -12.23 -2.47 -3.59
N GLY A 171 -10.92 -2.43 -3.48
CA GLY A 171 -9.99 -3.00 -4.44
C GLY A 171 -9.80 -2.23 -5.75
N THR A 172 -10.63 -1.27 -6.09
CA THR A 172 -10.59 -0.51 -7.36
C THR A 172 -9.20 0.06 -7.65
N ARG A 173 -8.72 -0.16 -8.89
CA ARG A 173 -7.43 0.33 -9.41
C ARG A 173 -7.68 1.37 -10.51
N PRO A 174 -7.41 2.67 -10.27
CA PRO A 174 -7.45 3.69 -11.29
C PRO A 174 -6.35 3.52 -12.35
N ASP A 175 -6.56 4.08 -13.55
CA ASP A 175 -5.50 4.19 -14.57
C ASP A 175 -4.53 5.32 -14.21
N LEU A 176 -3.51 4.98 -13.42
CA LEU A 176 -2.54 5.95 -12.89
C LEU A 176 -1.74 6.63 -14.01
N ALA A 177 -1.37 5.90 -15.08
CA ALA A 177 -0.59 6.47 -16.17
C ALA A 177 -1.38 7.52 -16.96
N ALA A 178 -2.67 7.25 -17.22
CA ALA A 178 -3.54 8.24 -17.86
C ALA A 178 -3.77 9.47 -16.96
N VAL A 179 -3.88 9.28 -15.64
CA VAL A 179 -3.97 10.39 -14.67
C VAL A 179 -2.68 11.20 -14.65
N ALA A 180 -1.50 10.56 -14.54
CA ALA A 180 -0.20 11.22 -14.54
C ALA A 180 -0.01 12.13 -15.75
N ALA A 181 -0.30 11.61 -16.95
CA ALA A 181 -0.20 12.39 -18.20
C ALA A 181 -1.08 13.65 -18.19
N GLY A 182 -2.31 13.54 -17.66
CA GLY A 182 -3.22 14.67 -17.56
C GLY A 182 -2.82 15.69 -16.48
N VAL A 183 -2.27 15.23 -15.36
CA VAL A 183 -1.76 16.08 -14.26
C VAL A 183 -0.56 16.89 -14.73
N HIS A 184 0.41 16.26 -15.38
CA HIS A 184 1.61 16.90 -15.88
C HIS A 184 1.34 17.88 -17.03
N ALA A 185 0.24 17.72 -17.78
CA ALA A 185 -0.19 18.71 -18.78
C ALA A 185 -0.53 20.08 -18.16
N HIS A 186 -0.65 20.17 -16.84
CA HIS A 186 -0.92 21.39 -16.09
C HIS A 186 0.21 21.76 -15.11
N ASP A 187 1.41 21.19 -15.26
CA ASP A 187 2.58 21.42 -14.40
C ASP A 187 2.30 21.11 -12.91
N ALA A 188 1.33 20.25 -12.61
CA ALA A 188 1.01 19.80 -11.26
C ALA A 188 1.77 18.53 -10.89
N LEU A 189 1.98 18.29 -9.59
CA LEU A 189 2.60 17.07 -9.07
C LEU A 189 1.56 15.96 -8.88
N PHE A 190 2.00 14.71 -9.05
CA PHE A 190 1.20 13.52 -8.85
C PHE A 190 1.76 12.63 -7.74
N TYR A 191 1.02 12.51 -6.63
CA TYR A 191 1.32 11.65 -5.49
C TYR A 191 0.44 10.41 -5.54
N VAL A 192 1.06 9.22 -5.45
CA VAL A 192 0.36 7.93 -5.47
C VAL A 192 0.52 7.22 -4.13
N ASP A 193 -0.61 6.93 -3.48
CA ASP A 193 -0.65 5.94 -2.39
C ASP A 193 -0.65 4.53 -2.99
N GLY A 194 0.53 3.94 -3.06
CA GLY A 194 0.75 2.58 -3.55
C GLY A 194 0.69 1.50 -2.48
N VAL A 195 0.28 1.84 -1.24
CA VAL A 195 0.32 0.93 -0.09
C VAL A 195 -0.40 -0.38 -0.36
N HIS A 196 -1.57 -0.33 -0.95
CA HIS A 196 -2.34 -1.54 -1.25
C HIS A 196 -1.91 -2.16 -2.59
N LEU A 197 -1.64 -1.36 -3.61
CA LEU A 197 -1.25 -1.86 -4.94
C LEU A 197 0.06 -2.67 -4.90
N THR A 198 1.08 -2.20 -4.17
CA THR A 198 2.40 -2.84 -4.13
C THR A 198 2.37 -4.29 -3.64
N ALA A 199 1.37 -4.66 -2.85
CA ALA A 199 1.20 -6.01 -2.34
C ALA A 199 0.71 -7.04 -3.39
N HIS A 200 0.08 -6.57 -4.48
CA HIS A 200 -0.73 -7.41 -5.36
C HIS A 200 -0.32 -7.38 -6.84
N ALA A 201 0.51 -6.44 -7.26
CA ALA A 201 0.85 -6.28 -8.66
C ALA A 201 2.30 -5.81 -8.85
N PRO A 202 2.92 -6.09 -10.01
CA PRO A 202 4.22 -5.49 -10.34
C PRO A 202 4.06 -3.98 -10.49
N VAL A 203 4.93 -3.24 -9.79
CA VAL A 203 4.96 -1.77 -9.82
C VAL A 203 6.15 -1.30 -10.66
N ASP A 204 5.92 -0.27 -11.48
CA ASP A 204 6.95 0.47 -12.18
C ASP A 204 6.62 1.96 -12.11
N VAL A 205 7.26 2.68 -11.19
CA VAL A 205 6.95 4.10 -10.95
C VAL A 205 7.30 4.99 -12.15
N ALA A 206 8.28 4.58 -12.97
CA ALA A 206 8.62 5.29 -14.20
C ALA A 206 7.53 5.11 -15.27
N ALA A 207 6.97 3.91 -15.40
CA ALA A 207 5.86 3.65 -16.32
C ALA A 207 4.54 4.29 -15.85
N ILE A 208 4.30 4.34 -14.54
CA ILE A 208 3.16 5.08 -13.95
C ILE A 208 3.32 6.58 -14.22
N GLY A 209 4.54 7.11 -14.14
CA GLY A 209 4.83 8.51 -14.34
C GLY A 209 4.46 9.40 -13.16
N CYS A 210 4.35 8.86 -11.94
CA CYS A 210 4.10 9.65 -10.74
C CYS A 210 5.37 10.33 -10.23
N ASP A 211 5.21 11.48 -9.55
CA ASP A 211 6.31 12.22 -8.91
C ASP A 211 6.68 11.60 -7.57
N PHE A 212 5.67 11.10 -6.86
CA PHE A 212 5.81 10.43 -5.58
C PHE A 212 5.02 9.12 -5.58
N TYR A 213 5.62 8.06 -5.08
CA TYR A 213 4.96 6.78 -4.85
C TYR A 213 5.27 6.30 -3.44
N ALA A 214 4.25 6.19 -2.60
CA ALA A 214 4.41 5.77 -1.21
C ALA A 214 3.87 4.35 -0.99
N CYS A 215 4.58 3.56 -0.16
CA CYS A 215 4.13 2.22 0.21
C CYS A 215 4.56 1.83 1.62
N SER A 216 4.10 0.66 2.08
CA SER A 216 4.34 0.17 3.43
C SER A 216 4.71 -1.32 3.40
N PRO A 217 5.95 -1.70 3.77
CA PRO A 217 6.41 -3.09 3.70
C PRO A 217 5.54 -4.10 4.43
N TYR A 218 4.88 -3.72 5.54
CA TYR A 218 4.02 -4.63 6.29
C TYR A 218 2.76 -5.10 5.53
N LYS A 219 2.48 -4.52 4.34
CA LYS A 219 1.44 -4.99 3.43
C LYS A 219 1.93 -6.08 2.47
N PHE A 220 3.25 -6.18 2.28
CA PHE A 220 3.89 -7.15 1.39
C PHE A 220 4.99 -7.95 2.11
N LEU A 221 4.60 -8.66 3.16
CA LEU A 221 5.40 -9.61 3.93
C LEU A 221 6.55 -8.99 4.75
N GLY A 222 6.63 -7.67 4.85
CA GLY A 222 7.71 -6.93 5.50
C GLY A 222 7.36 -6.34 6.87
N PRO A 223 8.29 -5.64 7.50
CA PRO A 223 8.09 -4.98 8.79
C PRO A 223 7.34 -3.65 8.67
N HIS A 224 6.92 -3.09 9.82
CA HIS A 224 6.25 -1.80 9.92
C HIS A 224 7.23 -0.65 9.66
N LEU A 225 7.19 -0.13 8.44
CA LEU A 225 7.92 1.03 7.95
C LEU A 225 7.09 1.75 6.88
N GLY A 226 7.44 3.02 6.61
CA GLY A 226 7.01 3.73 5.41
C GLY A 226 8.15 3.84 4.41
N VAL A 227 7.81 3.81 3.13
CA VAL A 227 8.73 4.03 2.02
C VAL A 227 8.11 5.03 1.06
N LEU A 228 8.90 5.99 0.59
CA LEU A 228 8.56 6.88 -0.53
C LEU A 228 9.60 6.72 -1.62
N ALA A 229 9.17 6.57 -2.85
CA ALA A 229 9.99 6.69 -4.03
C ALA A 229 9.66 8.00 -4.75
N ALA A 230 10.68 8.77 -5.08
CA ALA A 230 10.59 9.97 -5.90
C ALA A 230 11.87 10.13 -6.74
N SER A 231 11.82 10.97 -7.78
CA SER A 231 13.04 11.30 -8.52
C SER A 231 14.04 12.02 -7.61
N PRO A 232 15.35 11.67 -7.62
CA PRO A 232 16.37 12.43 -6.89
C PRO A 232 16.37 13.92 -7.27
N ASP A 233 16.17 14.24 -8.54
CA ASP A 233 16.15 15.63 -9.03
C ASP A 233 14.97 16.41 -8.43
N LEU A 234 13.80 15.80 -8.30
CA LEU A 234 12.66 16.41 -7.62
C LEU A 234 12.96 16.62 -6.13
N LEU A 235 13.50 15.61 -5.46
CA LEU A 235 13.85 15.71 -4.04
C LEU A 235 14.88 16.82 -3.76
N GLU A 236 15.81 17.07 -4.69
CA GLU A 236 16.78 18.17 -4.55
C GLU A 236 16.12 19.56 -4.55
N THR A 237 14.96 19.72 -5.18
CA THR A 237 14.23 21.01 -5.19
C THR A 237 13.45 21.26 -3.90
N LEU A 238 13.23 20.24 -3.07
CA LEU A 238 12.37 20.31 -1.88
C LEU A 238 13.18 20.52 -0.59
N HIS A 239 12.66 21.34 0.30
CA HIS A 239 13.31 21.72 1.55
C HIS A 239 12.45 21.38 2.77
N PRO A 240 12.49 20.10 3.25
CA PRO A 240 11.72 19.71 4.41
C PRO A 240 12.26 20.36 5.70
N ASP A 241 11.38 20.48 6.69
CA ASP A 241 11.81 20.80 8.05
C ASP A 241 12.71 19.69 8.60
N LYS A 242 13.89 20.04 9.07
CA LYS A 242 14.87 19.10 9.62
C LYS A 242 15.72 19.72 10.71
N LEU A 243 16.44 18.87 11.46
CA LEU A 243 17.39 19.36 12.46
C LEU A 243 18.56 20.10 11.79
N LEU A 244 19.05 21.15 12.39
CA LEU A 244 20.16 21.94 11.86
C LEU A 244 21.42 21.11 11.52
N PRO A 245 21.88 20.14 12.34
CA PRO A 245 23.05 19.33 12.02
C PRO A 245 22.76 18.18 11.03
N ALA A 246 21.47 17.94 10.66
CA ALA A 246 21.13 16.88 9.69
C ALA A 246 21.66 17.23 8.31
N THR A 247 22.04 16.20 7.53
CA THR A 247 22.57 16.36 6.17
C THR A 247 21.58 17.04 5.24
N ASN A 248 22.10 17.72 4.21
CA ASN A 248 21.31 18.26 3.10
C ASN A 248 21.26 17.30 1.88
N VAL A 249 21.97 16.20 1.95
CA VAL A 249 22.01 15.22 0.84
C VAL A 249 20.69 14.48 0.74
N VAL A 250 20.16 14.28 -0.46
CA VAL A 250 19.02 13.39 -0.71
C VAL A 250 19.48 11.94 -0.79
N PRO A 251 18.66 10.98 -0.34
CA PRO A 251 17.33 11.15 0.25
C PRO A 251 17.32 11.42 1.76
N GLU A 252 18.49 11.39 2.42
CA GLU A 252 18.64 11.47 3.87
C GLU A 252 18.08 12.75 4.48
N ARG A 253 18.00 13.86 3.71
CA ARG A 253 17.41 15.13 4.23
C ARG A 253 15.93 14.99 4.61
N PHE A 254 15.23 13.97 4.08
CA PHE A 254 13.81 13.69 4.37
C PHE A 254 13.64 12.69 5.52
N GLU A 255 14.72 12.11 6.04
CA GLU A 255 14.68 11.09 7.09
C GLU A 255 14.98 11.70 8.46
N LEU A 256 14.00 11.65 9.34
CA LEU A 256 14.09 12.26 10.66
C LEU A 256 14.61 11.26 11.70
N GLY A 257 15.84 11.47 12.15
CA GLY A 257 16.50 10.64 13.17
C GLY A 257 17.20 9.41 12.59
N THR A 258 17.76 8.60 13.48
CA THR A 258 18.44 7.35 13.13
C THR A 258 17.43 6.34 12.61
N LEU A 259 17.72 5.74 11.45
CA LEU A 259 16.86 4.72 10.86
C LEU A 259 16.91 3.41 11.67
N PRO A 260 15.80 2.64 11.69
CA PRO A 260 15.74 1.33 12.35
C PRO A 260 16.40 0.27 11.45
N TYR A 261 17.71 0.07 11.61
CA TYR A 261 18.51 -0.79 10.74
C TYR A 261 18.01 -2.23 10.68
N GLU A 262 17.54 -2.76 11.82
CA GLU A 262 16.95 -4.09 11.91
C GLU A 262 15.70 -4.24 11.03
N LEU A 263 14.84 -3.21 11.00
CA LEU A 263 13.67 -3.23 10.14
C LEU A 263 14.04 -3.06 8.67
N LEU A 264 15.09 -2.29 8.35
CA LEU A 264 15.58 -2.16 6.98
C LEU A 264 16.17 -3.47 6.45
N ALA A 265 16.85 -4.25 7.30
CA ALA A 265 17.27 -5.61 6.94
C ALA A 265 16.05 -6.50 6.64
N GLY A 266 14.99 -6.39 7.44
CA GLY A 266 13.72 -7.07 7.21
C GLY A 266 13.04 -6.64 5.91
N VAL A 267 13.12 -5.36 5.52
CA VAL A 267 12.63 -4.87 4.22
C VAL A 267 13.35 -5.54 3.07
N THR A 268 14.68 -5.61 3.15
CA THR A 268 15.49 -6.31 2.12
C THR A 268 15.08 -7.76 1.98
N ALA A 269 14.94 -8.48 3.10
CA ALA A 269 14.52 -9.88 3.11
C ALA A 269 13.09 -10.06 2.54
N ALA A 270 12.16 -9.17 2.86
CA ALA A 270 10.80 -9.22 2.30
C ALA A 270 10.80 -9.06 0.77
N VAL A 271 11.59 -8.13 0.24
CA VAL A 271 11.73 -7.94 -1.21
C VAL A 271 12.40 -9.15 -1.86
N ASP A 272 13.38 -9.78 -1.22
CA ASP A 272 14.01 -11.01 -1.71
C ASP A 272 13.01 -12.18 -1.72
N VAL A 273 12.16 -12.31 -0.69
CA VAL A 273 11.06 -13.29 -0.68
C VAL A 273 10.10 -13.06 -1.86
N LEU A 274 9.69 -11.82 -2.10
CA LEU A 274 8.84 -11.50 -3.25
C LEU A 274 9.50 -11.79 -4.59
N ALA A 275 10.82 -11.56 -4.71
CA ALA A 275 11.57 -11.87 -5.92
C ALA A 275 11.61 -13.37 -6.22
N ASP A 276 11.54 -14.20 -5.19
CA ASP A 276 11.71 -15.65 -5.25
C ASP A 276 10.39 -16.45 -5.14
N LEU A 277 9.22 -15.79 -5.25
CA LEU A 277 7.92 -16.46 -5.26
C LEU A 277 7.77 -17.42 -6.45
N VAL A 278 8.47 -17.14 -7.55
CA VAL A 278 8.54 -18.02 -8.72
C VAL A 278 9.99 -18.22 -9.11
N PRO A 279 10.46 -19.47 -9.28
CA PRO A 279 11.83 -19.75 -9.72
C PRO A 279 12.16 -19.10 -11.06
N GLY A 280 13.43 -18.70 -11.24
CA GLY A 280 13.94 -18.22 -12.52
C GLY A 280 15.17 -17.33 -12.39
N ASP A 281 15.91 -17.22 -13.49
CA ASP A 281 17.13 -16.44 -13.59
C ASP A 281 16.84 -14.94 -13.78
N GLY A 282 17.87 -14.13 -13.61
CA GLY A 282 17.85 -12.69 -13.80
C GLY A 282 18.27 -11.90 -12.56
N ASP A 283 18.39 -10.59 -12.72
CA ASP A 283 18.60 -9.68 -11.58
C ASP A 283 17.34 -9.62 -10.67
N ARG A 284 17.45 -8.94 -9.53
CA ARG A 284 16.34 -8.87 -8.57
C ARG A 284 15.09 -8.25 -9.21
N ARG A 285 15.22 -7.17 -9.96
CA ARG A 285 14.09 -6.51 -10.62
C ARG A 285 13.36 -7.45 -11.57
N GLN A 286 14.07 -8.19 -12.40
CA GLN A 286 13.49 -9.15 -13.35
C GLN A 286 12.76 -10.28 -12.63
N ARG A 287 13.33 -10.79 -11.52
CA ARG A 287 12.68 -11.81 -10.69
C ARG A 287 11.41 -11.28 -10.03
N ILE A 288 11.45 -10.06 -9.47
CA ILE A 288 10.29 -9.39 -8.87
C ILE A 288 9.16 -9.25 -9.89
N VAL A 289 9.42 -8.68 -11.07
CA VAL A 289 8.37 -8.48 -12.10
C VAL A 289 7.71 -9.80 -12.46
N ARG A 290 8.49 -10.86 -12.67
CA ARG A 290 7.97 -12.20 -12.97
C ARG A 290 7.16 -12.78 -11.80
N SER A 291 7.67 -12.69 -10.60
CA SER A 291 7.02 -13.24 -9.40
C SER A 291 5.73 -12.51 -9.05
N MET A 292 5.74 -11.18 -9.11
CA MET A 292 4.55 -10.38 -8.83
C MET A 292 3.47 -10.54 -9.91
N ALA A 293 3.85 -10.72 -11.19
CA ALA A 293 2.88 -11.03 -12.24
C ALA A 293 2.24 -12.42 -12.04
N ALA A 294 3.02 -13.41 -11.61
CA ALA A 294 2.49 -14.74 -11.31
C ALA A 294 1.61 -14.74 -10.05
N LEU A 295 1.95 -13.92 -9.05
CA LEU A 295 1.12 -13.70 -7.87
C LEU A 295 -0.22 -13.07 -8.25
N GLU A 296 -0.19 -11.99 -9.05
CA GLU A 296 -1.40 -11.29 -9.51
C GLU A 296 -2.34 -12.28 -10.25
N GLU A 297 -1.81 -13.07 -11.17
CA GLU A 297 -2.60 -14.11 -11.89
C GLU A 297 -3.20 -15.15 -10.93
N TYR A 298 -2.44 -15.60 -9.94
CA TYR A 298 -2.91 -16.54 -8.91
C TYR A 298 -4.02 -15.92 -8.04
N GLU A 299 -3.79 -14.70 -7.54
CA GLU A 299 -4.76 -13.98 -6.72
C GLU A 299 -6.04 -13.66 -7.49
N ASP A 300 -5.97 -13.32 -8.77
CA ASP A 300 -7.15 -13.08 -9.62
C ASP A 300 -8.03 -14.32 -9.72
N GLY A 301 -7.43 -15.50 -9.89
CA GLY A 301 -8.15 -16.77 -9.93
C GLY A 301 -8.81 -17.09 -8.58
N LEU A 302 -8.08 -16.89 -7.49
CA LEU A 302 -8.60 -17.12 -6.13
C LEU A 302 -9.67 -16.09 -5.74
N HIS A 303 -9.50 -14.84 -6.15
CA HIS A 303 -10.47 -13.76 -5.95
C HIS A 303 -11.78 -14.05 -6.68
N THR A 304 -11.73 -14.53 -7.93
CA THR A 304 -12.92 -14.94 -8.70
C THR A 304 -13.72 -15.98 -7.91
N ARG A 305 -13.04 -17.02 -7.38
CA ARG A 305 -13.67 -18.04 -6.54
C ARG A 305 -14.28 -17.48 -5.28
N MET A 306 -13.56 -16.59 -4.60
CA MET A 306 -14.05 -15.92 -3.38
C MET A 306 -15.30 -15.10 -3.69
N ARG A 307 -15.28 -14.30 -4.75
CA ARG A 307 -16.40 -13.47 -5.18
C ARG A 307 -17.64 -14.28 -5.53
N GLU A 308 -17.51 -15.32 -6.36
CA GLU A 308 -18.61 -16.24 -6.68
C GLU A 308 -19.22 -16.88 -5.44
N GLY A 309 -18.35 -17.27 -4.49
CA GLY A 309 -18.77 -17.78 -3.19
C GLY A 309 -19.58 -16.76 -2.40
N LEU A 310 -19.09 -15.52 -2.29
CA LEU A 310 -19.81 -14.41 -1.62
C LEU A 310 -21.16 -14.13 -2.27
N GLU A 311 -21.21 -14.01 -3.59
CA GLU A 311 -22.45 -13.77 -4.36
C GLU A 311 -23.51 -14.86 -4.15
N SER A 312 -23.10 -16.07 -3.73
CA SER A 312 -24.02 -17.17 -3.40
C SER A 312 -24.68 -17.04 -2.01
N ILE A 313 -24.25 -16.08 -1.18
CA ILE A 313 -24.80 -15.88 0.16
C ILE A 313 -26.08 -15.06 0.10
N PRO A 314 -27.21 -15.53 0.67
CA PRO A 314 -28.46 -14.78 0.68
C PRO A 314 -28.32 -13.43 1.39
N GLY A 315 -28.84 -12.36 0.78
CA GLY A 315 -28.85 -11.01 1.37
C GLY A 315 -27.49 -10.30 1.37
N ILE A 316 -26.47 -10.86 0.73
CA ILE A 316 -25.16 -10.18 0.61
C ILE A 316 -25.25 -9.01 -0.37
N THR A 317 -24.60 -7.91 -0.02
CA THR A 317 -24.32 -6.79 -0.92
C THR A 317 -22.82 -6.58 -1.01
N LEU A 318 -22.26 -6.65 -2.23
CA LEU A 318 -20.87 -6.33 -2.55
C LEU A 318 -20.76 -4.90 -3.05
N TYR A 319 -19.72 -4.17 -2.60
CA TYR A 319 -19.62 -2.71 -2.81
C TYR A 319 -18.68 -2.30 -3.96
N SER A 320 -18.27 -3.20 -4.83
CA SER A 320 -17.56 -2.85 -6.07
C SER A 320 -17.73 -3.90 -7.16
N ASN A 321 -17.87 -3.41 -8.39
CA ASN A 321 -17.84 -4.18 -9.61
C ASN A 321 -16.76 -3.66 -10.58
N ALA A 322 -15.75 -2.94 -10.05
CA ALA A 322 -14.67 -2.39 -10.85
C ALA A 322 -13.94 -3.49 -11.62
N LYS A 323 -13.61 -3.22 -12.90
CA LYS A 323 -12.97 -4.19 -13.80
C LYS A 323 -11.51 -4.44 -13.42
N HIS A 324 -10.81 -3.36 -13.04
CA HIS A 324 -9.43 -3.42 -12.61
C HIS A 324 -9.40 -3.27 -11.10
N ARG A 325 -8.94 -4.31 -10.41
CA ARG A 325 -8.99 -4.35 -8.96
C ARG A 325 -7.91 -5.25 -8.36
N THR A 326 -7.65 -5.06 -7.08
CA THR A 326 -6.93 -6.01 -6.22
C THR A 326 -7.92 -7.02 -5.63
N PRO A 327 -7.46 -8.16 -5.09
CA PRO A 327 -8.32 -9.22 -4.56
C PRO A 327 -8.94 -8.85 -3.21
N THR A 328 -9.68 -7.74 -3.17
CA THR A 328 -10.30 -7.18 -1.96
C THR A 328 -11.78 -6.91 -2.20
N GLU A 329 -12.63 -7.42 -1.30
CA GLU A 329 -14.07 -7.19 -1.29
C GLU A 329 -14.51 -6.57 0.04
N THR A 330 -15.51 -5.67 -0.05
CA THR A 330 -16.26 -5.20 1.10
C THR A 330 -17.73 -5.59 0.92
N PHE A 331 -18.34 -6.10 1.97
CA PHE A 331 -19.72 -6.53 1.93
C PHE A 331 -20.50 -6.22 3.21
N THR A 332 -21.81 -6.26 3.08
CA THR A 332 -22.79 -6.34 4.17
C THR A 332 -23.77 -7.48 3.91
N ILE A 333 -24.49 -7.91 4.93
CA ILE A 333 -25.53 -8.94 4.80
C ILE A 333 -26.81 -8.38 5.44
N ASP A 334 -27.93 -8.46 4.72
CA ASP A 334 -29.23 -7.94 5.17
C ASP A 334 -29.62 -8.53 6.52
N GLY A 335 -29.98 -7.65 7.45
CA GLY A 335 -30.40 -8.03 8.81
C GLY A 335 -29.27 -8.33 9.78
N TYR A 336 -28.01 -8.25 9.36
CA TYR A 336 -26.83 -8.47 10.22
C TYR A 336 -26.00 -7.21 10.39
N ASP A 337 -25.53 -6.96 11.60
CA ASP A 337 -24.51 -5.96 11.87
C ASP A 337 -23.13 -6.46 11.41
N SER A 338 -22.33 -5.61 10.75
CA SER A 338 -21.04 -5.99 10.19
C SER A 338 -20.04 -6.46 11.25
N GLN A 339 -20.07 -5.86 12.44
CA GLN A 339 -19.21 -6.26 13.55
C GLN A 339 -19.61 -7.65 14.07
N ALA A 340 -20.91 -7.93 14.18
CA ALA A 340 -21.41 -9.25 14.58
C ALA A 340 -21.05 -10.34 13.56
N ILE A 341 -21.05 -10.02 12.25
CA ILE A 341 -20.55 -10.94 11.21
C ILE A 341 -19.06 -11.24 11.45
N SER A 342 -18.25 -10.22 11.67
CA SER A 342 -16.81 -10.37 11.91
C SER A 342 -16.53 -11.22 13.15
N GLU A 343 -17.25 -11.02 14.24
CA GLU A 343 -17.14 -11.81 15.48
C GLU A 343 -17.52 -13.28 15.25
N PHE A 344 -18.62 -13.53 14.53
CA PHE A 344 -19.05 -14.88 14.17
C PHE A 344 -18.00 -15.64 13.34
N LEU A 345 -17.37 -14.94 12.38
CA LEU A 345 -16.29 -15.48 11.55
C LEU A 345 -15.05 -15.78 12.39
N ALA A 346 -14.69 -14.88 13.30
CA ALA A 346 -13.53 -15.04 14.18
C ALA A 346 -13.67 -16.29 15.09
N GLU A 347 -14.86 -16.57 15.61
CA GLU A 347 -15.16 -17.79 16.39
C GLU A 347 -14.91 -19.09 15.59
N ARG A 348 -14.91 -19.00 14.25
CA ARG A 348 -14.64 -20.11 13.31
C ARG A 348 -13.23 -20.09 12.73
N GLY A 349 -12.37 -19.26 13.31
CA GLY A 349 -10.99 -19.12 12.88
C GLY A 349 -10.86 -18.48 11.50
N VAL A 350 -11.76 -17.54 11.15
CA VAL A 350 -11.71 -16.74 9.92
C VAL A 350 -11.54 -15.28 10.31
N ASN A 351 -10.37 -14.70 10.04
CA ASN A 351 -10.04 -13.32 10.33
C ASN A 351 -10.53 -12.42 9.19
N ALA A 352 -11.74 -11.90 9.32
CA ALA A 352 -12.38 -10.98 8.37
C ALA A 352 -12.97 -9.77 9.14
N PRO A 353 -12.19 -8.73 9.36
CA PRO A 353 -12.57 -7.60 10.20
C PRO A 353 -13.64 -6.72 9.56
N ALA A 354 -14.41 -6.01 10.40
CA ALA A 354 -15.41 -5.03 9.98
C ALA A 354 -15.02 -3.62 10.45
N SER A 355 -14.99 -2.66 9.52
CA SER A 355 -14.70 -1.23 9.78
C SER A 355 -14.79 -0.44 8.49
N ASN A 356 -14.53 0.86 8.55
CA ASN A 356 -14.20 1.70 7.38
C ASN A 356 -12.70 1.62 6.99
N PHE A 357 -11.85 1.01 7.81
CA PHE A 357 -10.40 0.79 7.57
C PHE A 357 -9.63 2.06 7.18
N TYR A 358 -9.97 3.20 7.79
CA TYR A 358 -9.45 4.53 7.44
C TYR A 358 -9.74 4.95 5.99
N ALA A 359 -10.56 4.22 5.23
CA ALA A 359 -11.13 4.65 3.96
C ALA A 359 -12.48 5.35 4.21
N LEU A 360 -12.47 6.36 5.07
CA LEU A 360 -13.67 7.02 5.60
C LEU A 360 -14.51 7.65 4.49
N GLU A 361 -13.87 8.32 3.53
CA GLU A 361 -14.55 8.95 2.40
C GLU A 361 -15.17 7.91 1.46
N VAL A 362 -14.49 6.77 1.23
CA VAL A 362 -15.04 5.63 0.47
C VAL A 362 -16.30 5.10 1.14
N SER A 363 -16.18 4.80 2.44
CA SER A 363 -17.29 4.24 3.24
C SER A 363 -18.52 5.14 3.24
N ARG A 364 -18.32 6.44 3.45
CA ARG A 364 -19.40 7.44 3.42
C ARG A 364 -20.02 7.57 2.03
N TRP A 365 -19.20 7.56 0.98
CA TRP A 365 -19.66 7.70 -0.40
C TRP A 365 -20.48 6.50 -0.88
N LEU A 366 -20.18 5.30 -0.36
CA LEU A 366 -20.93 4.07 -0.59
C LEU A 366 -22.19 3.94 0.29
N GLY A 367 -22.44 4.90 1.18
CA GLY A 367 -23.59 4.85 2.10
C GLY A 367 -23.41 3.96 3.31
N LEU A 368 -22.18 3.44 3.55
CA LEU A 368 -21.83 2.63 4.72
C LEU A 368 -21.60 3.47 6.00
N GLY A 369 -21.57 4.79 5.87
CA GLY A 369 -21.30 5.70 6.99
C GLY A 369 -19.91 5.50 7.60
N ASP A 370 -19.79 5.79 8.90
CA ASP A 370 -18.51 5.68 9.62
C ASP A 370 -18.25 4.25 10.14
N ALA A 371 -19.26 3.38 10.14
CA ALA A 371 -19.15 2.00 10.59
C ALA A 371 -18.43 1.11 9.56
N GLY A 372 -18.64 1.36 8.26
CA GLY A 372 -18.09 0.56 7.18
C GLY A 372 -18.80 -0.78 6.98
N GLY A 373 -18.10 -1.77 6.45
CA GLY A 373 -18.57 -3.12 6.18
C GLY A 373 -17.55 -4.18 6.60
N VAL A 374 -17.87 -5.45 6.37
CA VAL A 374 -16.90 -6.54 6.49
C VAL A 374 -15.99 -6.49 5.27
N ARG A 375 -14.68 -6.48 5.49
CA ARG A 375 -13.70 -6.54 4.41
C ARG A 375 -12.98 -7.88 4.40
N VAL A 376 -12.91 -8.48 3.23
CA VAL A 376 -12.10 -9.67 2.96
C VAL A 376 -11.12 -9.37 1.83
N GLY A 377 -9.85 -9.63 2.06
CA GLY A 377 -8.82 -9.45 1.06
C GLY A 377 -7.77 -10.54 1.17
N LEU A 378 -7.28 -10.98 0.02
CA LEU A 378 -6.26 -12.01 -0.05
C LEU A 378 -4.89 -11.43 0.30
N ALA A 379 -3.95 -12.32 0.54
CA ALA A 379 -2.54 -12.04 0.71
C ALA A 379 -1.75 -13.13 -0.04
N PRO A 380 -0.44 -12.95 -0.29
CA PRO A 380 0.33 -13.92 -1.05
C PRO A 380 0.23 -15.38 -0.55
N TYR A 381 -0.05 -15.57 0.72
CA TYR A 381 -0.20 -16.89 1.34
C TYR A 381 -1.65 -17.40 1.40
N SER A 382 -2.65 -16.68 0.89
CA SER A 382 -4.03 -17.15 0.86
C SER A 382 -4.19 -18.30 -0.12
N ASN A 383 -5.02 -19.29 0.23
CA ASN A 383 -5.28 -20.45 -0.62
C ASN A 383 -6.77 -20.76 -0.75
N ALA A 384 -7.09 -21.80 -1.52
CA ALA A 384 -8.46 -22.21 -1.78
C ALA A 384 -9.19 -22.68 -0.52
N ASP A 385 -8.50 -23.35 0.40
CA ASP A 385 -9.09 -23.85 1.63
C ASP A 385 -9.49 -22.69 2.56
N ASP A 386 -8.73 -21.59 2.58
CA ASP A 386 -9.09 -20.38 3.32
C ASP A 386 -10.40 -19.80 2.77
N VAL A 387 -10.55 -19.72 1.44
CA VAL A 387 -11.79 -19.24 0.78
C VAL A 387 -12.99 -20.15 1.10
N GLU A 388 -12.82 -21.47 1.04
CA GLU A 388 -13.87 -22.42 1.39
C GLU A 388 -14.36 -22.24 2.83
N ARG A 389 -13.44 -22.02 3.76
CA ARG A 389 -13.77 -21.78 5.18
C ARG A 389 -14.58 -20.50 5.37
N LEU A 390 -14.21 -19.41 4.69
CA LEU A 390 -14.97 -18.16 4.71
C LEU A 390 -16.40 -18.39 4.22
N ILE A 391 -16.56 -19.00 3.06
CA ILE A 391 -17.88 -19.21 2.45
C ILE A 391 -18.73 -20.18 3.26
N ALA A 392 -18.14 -21.25 3.81
CA ALA A 392 -18.85 -22.19 4.68
C ALA A 392 -19.38 -21.50 5.95
N ALA A 393 -18.56 -20.66 6.60
CA ALA A 393 -18.95 -19.91 7.78
C ALA A 393 -20.07 -18.90 7.48
N LEU A 394 -20.02 -18.19 6.36
CA LEU A 394 -21.09 -17.26 5.96
C LEU A 394 -22.41 -17.98 5.64
N ARG A 395 -22.34 -19.15 5.01
CA ARG A 395 -23.55 -19.98 4.77
C ARG A 395 -24.17 -20.48 6.08
N GLU A 396 -23.35 -20.83 7.07
CA GLU A 396 -23.85 -21.21 8.40
C GLU A 396 -24.54 -20.03 9.10
N LEU A 397 -23.99 -18.81 8.96
CA LEU A 397 -24.57 -17.59 9.53
C LEU A 397 -25.97 -17.29 8.97
N THR A 398 -26.16 -17.56 7.67
CA THR A 398 -27.38 -17.18 6.93
C THR A 398 -28.37 -18.31 6.74
N ALA A 399 -28.11 -19.51 7.31
CA ALA A 399 -29.00 -20.69 7.26
C ALA A 399 -30.14 -20.58 8.32
#